data_f1129c3f0aa8dda0865493f5312d67a1
#
_entry.id   f1129c3f0aa8dda0865493f5312d67a1
#
_cell.length_a   1.000
_cell.length_b   1.000
_cell.length_c   1.000
_cell.angle_alpha   90.00
_cell.angle_beta   90.00
_cell.angle_gamma   90.00
#
_symmetry.space_group_name_H-M   'P 1'
#
loop_
_entity.id
_entity.type
_entity.pdbx_description
1 polymer ?
#
loop_
_entity_poly.entity_id
_entity_poly.type
_entity_poly.pdbx_seq_one_letter_code
_entity_poly.pdbx_strand_id
1 'polypeptide(L)' 'MTEFDIGEFFIRGEAREIDGEFQAIIVMRAKPPLKTVTYHQVEKDRWFKTSDVAAVAAQESARALKEAVDAGALKA' A
#
# COMPACT_ATOMS: atom_id res chain seq x y z
N MET A 1 -9.87 6.50 -2.69
CA MET A 1 -9.04 5.32 -3.02
C MET A 1 -9.52 4.12 -2.23
N THR A 2 -9.56 2.96 -2.86
CA THR A 2 -10.12 1.76 -2.23
C THR A 2 -9.18 1.17 -1.20
N GLU A 3 -9.69 0.92 0.00
CA GLU A 3 -8.96 0.14 1.00
C GLU A 3 -9.33 -1.34 0.87
N PHE A 4 -8.34 -2.20 1.09
CA PHE A 4 -8.53 -3.64 1.11
C PHE A 4 -8.45 -4.15 2.55
N ASP A 5 -9.33 -5.08 2.89
CA ASP A 5 -9.37 -5.73 4.21
C ASP A 5 -8.47 -6.96 4.16
N ILE A 6 -7.43 -7.01 5.00
CA ILE A 6 -6.51 -8.15 5.08
C ILE A 6 -6.46 -8.76 6.50
N GLY A 7 -7.61 -8.88 7.15
CA GLY A 7 -7.69 -9.46 8.48
C GLY A 7 -7.75 -8.38 9.55
N GLU A 8 -6.66 -8.14 10.25
CA GLU A 8 -6.62 -7.14 11.32
C GLU A 8 -6.24 -5.75 10.83
N PHE A 9 -6.01 -5.60 9.51
CA PHE A 9 -5.57 -4.35 8.90
C PHE A 9 -6.39 -4.02 7.67
N PHE A 10 -6.43 -2.71 7.38
CA PHE A 10 -6.82 -2.22 6.07
C PHE A 10 -5.57 -1.72 5.37
N ILE A 11 -5.46 -1.97 4.08
CA ILE A 11 -4.34 -1.46 3.27
C ILE A 11 -4.87 -0.69 2.07
N ARG A 12 -4.09 0.30 1.64
CA ARG A 12 -4.35 1.02 0.38
C ARG A 12 -3.03 1.48 -0.21
N GLY A 13 -3.03 1.75 -1.51
CA GLY A 13 -1.88 2.32 -2.18
C GLY A 13 -1.97 3.84 -2.25
N GLU A 14 -0.84 4.52 -2.08
CA GLU A 14 -0.73 5.97 -2.21
C GLU A 14 0.57 6.33 -2.90
N ALA A 15 0.60 7.56 -3.44
CA ALA A 15 1.83 8.16 -3.92
C ALA A 15 2.36 9.11 -2.86
N ARG A 16 3.69 9.15 -2.69
CA ARG A 16 4.35 10.10 -1.81
C ARG A 16 5.40 10.85 -2.58
N GLU A 17 5.34 12.17 -2.53
CA GLU A 17 6.32 13.02 -3.19
C GLU A 17 7.55 13.25 -2.32
N ILE A 18 8.74 13.07 -2.91
CA ILE A 18 10.01 13.39 -2.27
C ILE A 18 10.89 14.04 -3.34
N ASP A 19 11.24 15.30 -3.13
CA ASP A 19 12.13 16.06 -4.02
C ASP A 19 11.69 16.04 -5.49
N GLY A 20 10.39 16.20 -5.73
CA GLY A 20 9.85 16.30 -7.08
C GLY A 20 9.60 14.98 -7.78
N GLU A 21 9.94 13.86 -7.16
CA GLU A 21 9.65 12.52 -7.66
C GLU A 21 8.68 11.81 -6.73
N PHE A 22 8.03 10.76 -7.22
CA PHE A 22 6.98 10.07 -6.47
C PHE A 22 7.36 8.62 -6.21
N GLN A 23 7.08 8.18 -4.99
CA GLN A 23 7.22 6.78 -4.60
C GLN A 23 5.84 6.16 -4.45
N ALA A 24 5.75 4.87 -4.79
CA ALA A 24 4.57 4.06 -4.49
C ALA A 24 4.71 3.52 -3.07
N ILE A 25 3.71 3.76 -2.24
CA ILE A 25 3.69 3.25 -0.86
C ILE A 25 2.38 2.53 -0.57
N ILE A 26 2.44 1.59 0.35
CA ILE A 26 1.25 0.97 0.92
C ILE A 26 1.06 1.55 2.31
N VAL A 27 -0.13 2.06 2.56
CA VAL A 27 -0.55 2.53 3.90
C VAL A 27 -1.30 1.39 4.55
N MET A 28 -0.82 0.94 5.70
CA MET A 28 -1.43 -0.12 6.47
C MET A 28 -2.00 0.46 7.76
N ARG A 29 -3.31 0.32 7.94
CA ARG A 29 -4.01 0.86 9.10
C ARG A 29 -4.60 -0.28 9.91
N ALA A 30 -4.20 -0.40 11.17
CA ALA A 30 -4.74 -1.41 12.07
C ALA A 30 -6.19 -1.09 12.43
N LYS A 31 -7.01 -2.13 12.48
CA LYS A 31 -8.40 -2.01 12.91
C LYS A 31 -8.48 -1.66 14.40
N PRO A 32 -9.57 -1.03 14.88
CA PRO A 32 -9.75 -0.79 16.30
C PRO A 32 -9.61 -2.11 17.10
N PRO A 33 -9.06 -2.05 18.31
CA PRO A 33 -8.72 -0.86 19.08
C PRO A 33 -7.33 -0.27 18.82
N LEU A 34 -6.47 -0.95 18.06
CA LEU A 34 -5.07 -0.53 17.91
C LEU A 34 -4.90 0.78 17.14
N LYS A 35 -5.58 0.92 16.01
CA LYS A 35 -5.60 2.16 15.20
C LYS A 35 -4.23 2.72 14.79
N THR A 36 -3.20 1.89 14.76
CA THR A 36 -1.89 2.31 14.31
C THR A 36 -1.85 2.40 12.79
N VAL A 37 -1.02 3.31 12.26
CA VAL A 37 -0.83 3.48 10.83
C VAL A 37 0.64 3.35 10.52
N THR A 38 0.97 2.53 9.52
CA THR A 38 2.34 2.34 9.06
C THR A 38 2.40 2.53 7.55
N TYR A 39 3.59 2.89 7.06
CA TYR A 39 3.83 3.18 5.65
C TYR A 39 4.95 2.28 5.16
N HIS A 40 4.73 1.66 4.00
CA HIS A 40 5.69 0.71 3.43
C HIS A 40 5.97 1.06 1.98
N GLN A 41 7.24 1.20 1.61
CA GLN A 41 7.61 1.38 0.21
C GLN A 41 7.36 0.08 -0.54
N VAL A 42 6.76 0.19 -1.72
CA VAL A 42 6.49 -0.97 -2.58
C VAL A 42 7.78 -1.43 -3.25
N GLU A 43 8.49 -0.50 -3.86
CA GLU A 43 9.76 -0.76 -4.54
C GLU A 43 10.73 0.35 -4.17
N LYS A 44 11.74 0.05 -3.35
CA LYS A 44 12.58 1.06 -2.72
C LYS A 44 13.33 1.95 -3.70
N ASP A 45 13.76 1.39 -4.82
CA ASP A 45 14.60 2.11 -5.78
C ASP A 45 13.82 2.61 -6.99
N ARG A 46 12.50 2.48 -6.96
CA ARG A 46 11.67 2.89 -8.09
C ARG A 46 11.01 4.22 -7.82
N TRP A 47 11.22 5.15 -8.74
CA TRP A 47 10.65 6.49 -8.69
C TRP A 47 9.76 6.70 -9.90
N PHE A 48 8.68 7.42 -9.69
CA PHE A 48 7.70 7.73 -10.73
C PHE A 48 7.67 9.23 -10.97
N LYS A 49 7.37 9.63 -12.19
CA LYS A 49 7.36 11.06 -12.55
C LYS A 49 6.06 11.75 -12.16
N THR A 50 4.98 11.02 -11.99
CA THR A 50 3.68 11.59 -11.62
C THR A 50 3.08 10.86 -10.43
N SER A 51 2.25 11.57 -9.67
CA SER A 51 1.55 10.97 -8.55
C SER A 51 0.55 9.92 -9.01
N ASP A 52 -0.09 10.12 -10.15
CA ASP A 52 -1.09 9.18 -10.67
C ASP A 52 -0.47 7.83 -10.99
N VAL A 53 0.69 7.82 -11.65
CA VAL A 53 1.37 6.56 -11.99
C VAL A 53 1.84 5.86 -10.72
N ALA A 54 2.41 6.60 -9.77
CA ALA A 54 2.85 6.02 -8.50
C ALA A 54 1.66 5.46 -7.71
N ALA A 55 0.54 6.16 -7.67
CA ALA A 55 -0.66 5.71 -6.96
C ALA A 55 -1.24 4.44 -7.58
N VAL A 56 -1.27 4.35 -8.90
CA VAL A 56 -1.75 3.14 -9.59
C VAL A 56 -0.84 1.95 -9.28
N ALA A 57 0.47 2.14 -9.34
CA ALA A 57 1.43 1.07 -9.01
C ALA A 57 1.27 0.61 -7.56
N ALA A 58 1.09 1.56 -6.63
CA ALA A 58 0.89 1.25 -5.22
C ALA A 58 -0.42 0.48 -5.01
N GLN A 59 -1.49 0.89 -5.68
CA GLN A 59 -2.79 0.26 -5.52
C GLN A 59 -2.79 -1.16 -6.10
N GLU A 60 -2.10 -1.38 -7.21
CA GLU A 60 -1.95 -2.73 -7.76
C GLU A 60 -1.17 -3.64 -6.82
N SER A 61 -0.12 -3.10 -6.16
CA SER A 61 0.63 -3.86 -5.17
C SER A 61 -0.21 -4.18 -3.94
N ALA A 62 -1.06 -3.25 -3.51
CA ALA A 62 -1.98 -3.48 -2.40
C ALA A 62 -2.98 -4.58 -2.75
N ARG A 63 -3.50 -4.57 -3.97
CA ARG A 63 -4.41 -5.62 -4.44
C ARG A 63 -3.72 -6.98 -4.48
N ALA A 64 -2.48 -7.04 -4.97
CA ALA A 64 -1.73 -8.28 -5.02
C ALA A 64 -1.49 -8.83 -3.61
N LEU A 65 -1.20 -7.97 -2.65
CA LEU A 65 -1.06 -8.38 -1.26
C LEU A 65 -2.37 -8.94 -0.70
N LYS A 66 -3.49 -8.27 -0.97
CA LYS A 66 -4.82 -8.75 -0.58
C LYS A 66 -5.09 -10.14 -1.15
N GLU A 67 -4.81 -10.34 -2.43
CA GLU A 67 -5.03 -11.63 -3.08
C GLU A 67 -4.14 -12.73 -2.48
N ALA A 68 -2.89 -12.39 -2.15
CA ALA A 68 -1.97 -13.34 -1.52
C ALA A 68 -2.45 -13.74 -0.12
N VAL A 69 -2.96 -12.81 0.66
CA VAL A 69 -3.51 -13.10 1.98
C VAL A 69 -4.75 -13.98 1.86
N ASP A 70 -5.66 -13.65 0.93
CA ASP A 70 -6.89 -14.42 0.72
C ASP A 70 -6.59 -15.84 0.23
N ALA A 71 -5.54 -16.02 -0.54
CA ALA A 71 -5.11 -17.34 -1.02
C ALA A 71 -4.33 -18.14 0.02
N GLY A 72 -4.06 -17.55 1.19
CA GLY A 72 -3.29 -18.23 2.23
C GLY A 72 -1.79 -18.26 1.99
N ALA A 73 -1.29 -17.51 0.99
CA ALA A 73 0.14 -17.46 0.69
C ALA A 73 0.91 -16.66 1.74
N LEU A 74 0.24 -15.71 2.39
CA LEU A 74 0.80 -14.90 3.47
C LEU A 74 -0.14 -14.94 4.66
N LYS A 75 0.43 -14.90 5.85
CA LYS A 75 -0.34 -14.77 7.09
C LYS A 75 -0.29 -13.31 7.55
N ALA A 76 -1.44 -12.72 7.73
CA ALA A 76 -1.55 -11.36 8.22
C ALA A 76 -1.49 -11.33 9.76
#